data_9e72663813b29850a37b64469588a352
#
_entry.id   9e72663813b29850a37b64469588a352
#
_cell.length_a   1.000
_cell.length_b   1.000
_cell.length_c   1.000
_cell.angle_alpha   90.00
_cell.angle_beta   90.00
_cell.angle_gamma   90.00
#
_symmetry.space_group_name_H-M   'P 1'
#
loop_
_entity.id
_entity.type
_entity.pdbx_description
1 polymer ?
#
loop_
_entity_poly.entity_id
_entity_poly.type
_entity_poly.pdbx_seq_one_letter_code
_entity_poly.pdbx_strand_id
1 'polypeptide(L)'
;MKKVQKIKSRLTQISNVKYEKGLFEAHKTNTPLDGLFSIDGGVPKATNWMVVGDPGVGKSTVTLDIIANAKKTGSKVLFISAEMNQVDLYLYVKRYPKFGELDIFFPQEIEDNEDPKQVLEEILNEGYDIVLIDSFVELQETIRESGRMTRNSSEKYLLDLMYKQNLGANKSRCFTSFLNIQQVNKGGTFVGSNKLKHMTTGMMEIRFVDEKSQDERFVTFTKNR
;
A
#
# COMPACT_ATOMS: atom_id res chain seq x y z
N MET A 1 35.28 13.86 25.64
CA MET A 1 34.05 14.09 26.42
C MET A 1 32.87 14.58 25.56
N LYS A 2 33.00 15.60 24.68
CA LYS A 2 31.89 16.12 23.84
C LYS A 2 31.18 15.07 22.94
N LYS A 3 31.91 14.09 22.39
CA LYS A 3 31.34 13.04 21.50
C LYS A 3 30.44 12.04 22.26
N VAL A 4 30.82 11.66 23.47
CA VAL A 4 30.06 10.74 24.34
C VAL A 4 28.78 11.41 24.87
N GLN A 5 28.87 12.70 25.20
CA GLN A 5 27.71 13.48 25.63
C GLN A 5 26.67 13.66 24.52
N LYS A 6 27.13 13.85 23.24
CA LYS A 6 26.26 13.94 22.06
C LYS A 6 25.57 12.60 21.73
N ILE A 7 26.17 11.46 22.08
CA ILE A 7 25.56 10.13 21.91
C ILE A 7 24.50 9.90 22.98
N LYS A 8 24.78 10.22 24.25
CA LYS A 8 23.81 10.07 25.35
C LYS A 8 22.53 10.89 25.14
N SER A 9 22.63 12.07 24.50
CA SER A 9 21.47 12.91 24.20
C SER A 9 20.54 12.35 23.09
N ARG A 10 20.99 11.31 22.37
CA ARG A 10 20.19 10.61 21.34
C ARG A 10 19.49 9.35 21.87
N LEU A 11 19.77 8.97 23.10
CA LEU A 11 19.15 7.81 23.72
C LEU A 11 17.96 8.26 24.55
N THR A 12 16.85 7.53 24.42
CA THR A 12 15.68 7.70 25.27
C THR A 12 15.21 6.33 25.77
N GLN A 13 14.54 6.30 26.89
CA GLN A 13 13.85 5.10 27.34
C GLN A 13 12.59 4.89 26.51
N ILE A 14 12.23 3.64 26.26
CA ILE A 14 11.05 3.29 25.46
C ILE A 14 9.79 3.94 26.03
N SER A 15 9.65 3.98 27.35
CA SER A 15 8.53 4.63 28.05
C SER A 15 8.44 6.15 27.83
N ASN A 16 9.52 6.79 27.40
CA ASN A 16 9.58 8.22 27.12
C ASN A 16 9.38 8.57 25.64
N VAL A 17 9.18 7.57 24.79
CA VAL A 17 8.84 7.78 23.37
C VAL A 17 7.44 8.36 23.31
N LYS A 18 7.33 9.55 22.73
CA LYS A 18 6.03 10.21 22.53
C LYS A 18 5.45 9.78 21.21
N TYR A 19 4.19 9.42 21.23
CA TYR A 19 3.42 9.04 20.04
C TYR A 19 2.34 10.11 19.79
N GLU A 20 2.09 10.40 18.52
CA GLU A 20 1.01 11.31 18.16
C GLU A 20 -0.36 10.67 18.39
N LYS A 21 -1.34 11.49 18.79
CA LYS A 21 -2.72 11.04 18.93
C LYS A 21 -3.23 10.60 17.54
N GLY A 22 -3.97 9.52 17.50
CA GLY A 22 -4.54 8.98 16.27
C GLY A 22 -3.63 8.02 15.50
N LEU A 23 -2.33 7.91 15.85
CA LEU A 23 -1.42 6.95 15.20
C LEU A 23 -1.90 5.49 15.35
N PHE A 24 -2.57 5.18 16.46
CA PHE A 24 -3.07 3.83 16.77
C PHE A 24 -4.54 3.61 16.39
N GLU A 25 -5.15 4.58 15.72
CA GLU A 25 -6.49 4.42 15.16
C GLU A 25 -6.45 3.58 13.87
N ALA A 26 -7.61 3.12 13.42
CA ALA A 26 -7.75 2.37 12.18
C ALA A 26 -8.79 3.02 11.26
N HIS A 27 -8.56 2.91 9.96
CA HIS A 27 -9.52 3.29 8.93
C HIS A 27 -10.57 2.20 8.79
N LYS A 28 -11.82 2.51 9.13
CA LYS A 28 -12.94 1.57 9.03
C LYS A 28 -13.35 1.36 7.57
N THR A 29 -13.63 0.13 7.21
CA THR A 29 -14.20 -0.22 5.90
C THR A 29 -15.67 -0.65 6.00
N ASN A 30 -16.13 -0.91 7.22
CA ASN A 30 -17.46 -1.49 7.51
C ASN A 30 -17.67 -2.82 6.78
N THR A 31 -16.61 -3.59 6.62
CA THR A 31 -16.64 -4.95 6.06
C THR A 31 -16.17 -5.97 7.10
N PRO A 32 -16.46 -7.26 6.92
CA PRO A 32 -15.93 -8.32 7.79
C PRO A 32 -14.39 -8.34 7.88
N LEU A 33 -13.68 -7.78 6.88
CA LEU A 33 -12.21 -7.69 6.88
C LEU A 33 -11.66 -6.77 7.97
N ASP A 34 -12.46 -5.81 8.47
CA ASP A 34 -12.05 -4.92 9.55
C ASP A 34 -11.53 -5.69 10.78
N GLY A 35 -12.21 -6.78 11.15
CA GLY A 35 -11.79 -7.64 12.26
C GLY A 35 -10.57 -8.50 11.99
N LEU A 36 -10.18 -8.66 10.71
CA LEU A 36 -8.98 -9.40 10.31
C LEU A 36 -7.76 -8.48 10.25
N PHE A 37 -7.92 -7.20 9.92
CA PHE A 37 -6.83 -6.23 9.87
C PHE A 37 -6.27 -5.89 11.25
N SER A 38 -7.15 -5.63 12.21
CA SER A 38 -6.74 -5.27 13.57
C SER A 38 -7.82 -5.60 14.60
N ILE A 39 -7.42 -5.70 15.87
CA ILE A 39 -8.34 -5.88 17.01
C ILE A 39 -9.28 -4.67 17.19
N ASP A 40 -8.86 -3.48 16.78
CA ASP A 40 -9.65 -2.25 16.82
C ASP A 40 -10.60 -2.14 15.63
N GLY A 41 -10.49 -3.07 14.69
CA GLY A 41 -11.23 -3.16 13.44
C GLY A 41 -10.81 -2.10 12.43
N GLY A 42 -10.55 -2.53 11.19
CA GLY A 42 -10.14 -1.66 10.08
C GLY A 42 -8.65 -1.65 9.80
N VAL A 43 -8.25 -0.97 8.73
CA VAL A 43 -6.86 -0.85 8.30
C VAL A 43 -6.10 0.05 9.27
N PRO A 44 -5.10 -0.47 10.02
CA PRO A 44 -4.34 0.35 10.96
C PRO A 44 -3.60 1.48 10.24
N LYS A 45 -3.57 2.67 10.83
CA LYS A 45 -2.83 3.82 10.31
C LYS A 45 -1.32 3.57 10.29
N ALA A 46 -0.60 4.27 9.42
CA ALA A 46 0.86 4.20 9.32
C ALA A 46 1.41 2.79 9.00
N THR A 47 0.68 1.99 8.25
CA THR A 47 1.05 0.60 7.97
C THR A 47 1.26 0.32 6.50
N ASN A 48 2.10 -0.66 6.20
CA ASN A 48 2.34 -1.14 4.84
C ASN A 48 1.92 -2.61 4.75
N TRP A 49 0.92 -2.87 3.93
CA TRP A 49 0.37 -4.20 3.68
C TRP A 49 0.77 -4.71 2.30
N MET A 50 1.15 -5.96 2.23
CA MET A 50 1.27 -6.68 0.97
C MET A 50 0.03 -7.53 0.76
N VAL A 51 -0.55 -7.43 -0.43
CA VAL A 51 -1.68 -8.25 -0.87
C VAL A 51 -1.18 -9.20 -1.94
N VAL A 52 -1.14 -10.48 -1.62
CA VAL A 52 -0.58 -11.52 -2.47
C VAL A 52 -1.63 -12.57 -2.84
N GLY A 53 -1.39 -13.29 -3.90
CA GLY A 53 -2.25 -14.36 -4.39
C GLY A 53 -2.06 -14.60 -5.88
N ASP A 54 -2.63 -15.70 -6.38
CA ASP A 54 -2.50 -16.09 -7.76
C ASP A 54 -3.15 -15.09 -8.74
N PRO A 55 -2.73 -15.06 -10.01
CA PRO A 55 -3.43 -14.30 -11.04
C PRO A 55 -4.91 -14.70 -11.09
N GLY A 56 -5.80 -13.70 -11.24
CA GLY A 56 -7.25 -13.92 -11.32
C GLY A 56 -7.97 -14.24 -10.02
N VAL A 57 -7.27 -14.38 -8.88
CA VAL A 57 -7.90 -14.67 -7.59
C VAL A 57 -8.73 -13.52 -7.00
N GLY A 58 -8.65 -12.32 -7.58
CA GLY A 58 -9.47 -11.17 -7.21
C GLY A 58 -8.77 -10.15 -6.29
N LYS A 59 -7.44 -10.11 -6.25
CA LYS A 59 -6.68 -9.12 -5.45
C LYS A 59 -7.17 -7.69 -5.66
N SER A 60 -7.17 -7.24 -6.92
CA SER A 60 -7.62 -5.88 -7.28
C SER A 60 -9.07 -5.62 -6.89
N THR A 61 -9.96 -6.59 -7.11
CA THR A 61 -11.38 -6.45 -6.73
C THR A 61 -11.55 -6.26 -5.23
N VAL A 62 -10.89 -7.09 -4.41
CA VAL A 62 -10.99 -7.03 -2.94
C VAL A 62 -10.37 -5.74 -2.41
N THR A 63 -9.22 -5.34 -2.92
CA THR A 63 -8.54 -4.13 -2.44
C THR A 63 -9.25 -2.85 -2.88
N LEU A 64 -9.78 -2.79 -4.10
CA LEU A 64 -10.65 -1.68 -4.53
C LEU A 64 -11.93 -1.60 -3.68
N ASP A 65 -12.50 -2.75 -3.30
CA ASP A 65 -13.64 -2.80 -2.39
C ASP A 65 -13.30 -2.23 -1.00
N ILE A 66 -12.14 -2.59 -0.47
CA ILE A 66 -11.64 -2.06 0.81
C ILE A 66 -11.53 -0.54 0.77
N ILE A 67 -10.82 0.03 -0.21
CA ILE A 67 -10.60 1.48 -0.26
C ILE A 67 -11.88 2.25 -0.62
N ALA A 68 -12.76 1.69 -1.46
CA ALA A 68 -14.05 2.31 -1.77
C ALA A 68 -14.97 2.37 -0.52
N ASN A 69 -14.95 1.33 0.31
CA ASN A 69 -15.68 1.34 1.56
C ASN A 69 -15.04 2.27 2.61
N ALA A 70 -13.70 2.33 2.68
CA ALA A 70 -13.00 3.30 3.53
C ALA A 70 -13.30 4.76 3.12
N LYS A 71 -13.41 5.06 1.81
CA LYS A 71 -13.85 6.38 1.33
C LYS A 71 -15.25 6.73 1.84
N LYS A 72 -16.19 5.77 1.82
CA LYS A 72 -17.56 5.98 2.35
C LYS A 72 -17.60 6.26 3.85
N THR A 73 -16.60 5.79 4.59
CA THR A 73 -16.47 6.08 6.03
C THR A 73 -15.68 7.34 6.34
N GLY A 74 -15.28 8.10 5.30
CA GLY A 74 -14.64 9.42 5.42
C GLY A 74 -13.12 9.43 5.21
N SER A 75 -12.50 8.30 4.88
CA SER A 75 -11.07 8.26 4.56
C SER A 75 -10.79 8.88 3.19
N LYS A 76 -9.74 9.69 3.09
CA LYS A 76 -9.21 10.17 1.81
C LYS A 76 -8.33 9.07 1.20
N VAL A 77 -8.71 8.54 0.06
CA VAL A 77 -8.06 7.38 -0.56
C VAL A 77 -7.52 7.70 -1.93
N LEU A 78 -6.44 7.00 -2.34
CA LEU A 78 -5.86 7.07 -3.67
C LEU A 78 -5.66 5.67 -4.22
N PHE A 79 -5.98 5.48 -5.48
CA PHE A 79 -5.62 4.30 -6.24
C PHE A 79 -4.50 4.63 -7.25
N ILE A 80 -3.35 3.99 -7.13
CA ILE A 80 -2.25 4.04 -8.11
C ILE A 80 -2.37 2.79 -8.99
N SER A 81 -2.83 2.99 -10.23
CA SER A 81 -3.03 1.92 -11.21
C SER A 81 -1.83 1.82 -12.14
N ALA A 82 -0.88 0.96 -11.80
CA ALA A 82 0.32 0.74 -12.61
C ALA A 82 0.20 -0.46 -13.56
N GLU A 83 -0.85 -1.28 -13.42
CA GLU A 83 -1.07 -2.48 -14.24
C GLU A 83 -2.30 -2.35 -15.14
N MET A 84 -3.42 -1.81 -14.62
CA MET A 84 -4.67 -1.70 -15.36
C MET A 84 -4.74 -0.42 -16.21
N ASN A 85 -5.22 -0.56 -17.43
CA ASN A 85 -5.52 0.56 -18.31
C ASN A 85 -6.97 1.07 -18.14
N GLN A 86 -7.31 2.14 -18.85
CA GLN A 86 -8.64 2.76 -18.78
C GLN A 86 -9.78 1.82 -19.21
N VAL A 87 -9.53 0.88 -20.12
CA VAL A 87 -10.55 -0.09 -20.59
C VAL A 87 -10.87 -1.10 -19.49
N ASP A 88 -9.83 -1.62 -18.82
CA ASP A 88 -10.00 -2.53 -17.71
C ASP A 88 -10.79 -1.86 -16.57
N LEU A 89 -10.46 -0.62 -16.25
CA LEU A 89 -11.16 0.15 -15.22
C LEU A 89 -12.61 0.43 -15.58
N TYR A 90 -12.93 0.72 -16.84
CA TYR A 90 -14.32 0.88 -17.27
C TYR A 90 -15.13 -0.37 -16.95
N LEU A 91 -14.59 -1.57 -17.23
CA LEU A 91 -15.26 -2.83 -16.92
C LEU A 91 -15.43 -3.06 -15.41
N TYR A 92 -14.44 -2.66 -14.61
CA TYR A 92 -14.54 -2.70 -13.15
C TYR A 92 -15.63 -1.76 -12.62
N VAL A 93 -15.67 -0.51 -13.08
CA VAL A 93 -16.68 0.48 -12.68
C VAL A 93 -18.07 0.05 -13.12
N LYS A 94 -18.21 -0.50 -14.34
CA LYS A 94 -19.49 -1.04 -14.83
C LYS A 94 -20.03 -2.16 -13.94
N ARG A 95 -19.13 -3.02 -13.44
CA ARG A 95 -19.49 -4.14 -12.55
C ARG A 95 -19.68 -3.70 -11.11
N TYR A 96 -18.89 -2.73 -10.65
CA TYR A 96 -18.89 -2.20 -9.28
C TYR A 96 -18.91 -0.67 -9.32
N PRO A 97 -20.08 -0.01 -9.47
CA PRO A 97 -20.17 1.45 -9.65
C PRO A 97 -19.47 2.28 -8.58
N LYS A 98 -19.38 1.77 -7.34
CA LYS A 98 -18.70 2.45 -6.23
C LYS A 98 -17.20 2.69 -6.46
N PHE A 99 -16.56 1.95 -7.37
CA PHE A 99 -15.15 2.17 -7.71
C PHE A 99 -14.95 3.43 -8.55
N GLY A 100 -15.98 3.90 -9.26
CA GLY A 100 -15.93 5.15 -10.03
C GLY A 100 -15.79 6.42 -9.21
N GLU A 101 -15.95 6.32 -7.87
CA GLU A 101 -15.76 7.46 -6.97
C GLU A 101 -14.32 7.60 -6.46
N LEU A 102 -13.42 6.65 -6.79
CA LEU A 102 -12.05 6.66 -6.31
C LEU A 102 -11.19 7.64 -7.11
N ASP A 103 -10.33 8.38 -6.40
CA ASP A 103 -9.27 9.14 -7.05
C ASP A 103 -8.20 8.16 -7.54
N ILE A 104 -7.74 8.34 -8.78
CA ILE A 104 -6.82 7.44 -9.45
C ILE A 104 -5.64 8.20 -10.04
N PHE A 105 -4.47 7.56 -10.02
CA PHE A 105 -3.27 8.00 -10.70
C PHE A 105 -2.72 6.87 -11.58
N PHE A 106 -2.35 7.21 -12.81
CA PHE A 106 -1.77 6.31 -13.80
C PHE A 106 -0.28 6.65 -14.00
N PRO A 107 0.66 5.88 -13.43
CA PRO A 107 2.10 6.14 -13.63
C PRO A 107 2.55 6.09 -15.08
N GLN A 108 1.86 5.31 -15.93
CA GLN A 108 2.15 5.18 -17.36
C GLN A 108 1.68 6.39 -18.20
N GLU A 109 0.92 7.32 -17.61
CA GLU A 109 0.47 8.56 -18.28
C GLU A 109 1.36 9.77 -17.92
N ILE A 110 2.44 9.56 -17.17
CA ILE A 110 3.45 10.60 -16.91
C ILE A 110 4.12 10.96 -18.24
N GLU A 111 4.23 12.25 -18.52
CA GLU A 111 4.87 12.73 -19.75
C GLU A 111 6.37 12.45 -19.76
N ASP A 112 6.96 12.25 -20.95
CA ASP A 112 8.39 11.92 -21.13
C ASP A 112 9.36 12.96 -20.54
N ASN A 113 8.90 14.21 -20.38
CA ASN A 113 9.66 15.33 -19.82
C ASN A 113 9.52 15.47 -18.29
N GLU A 114 8.71 14.67 -17.64
CA GLU A 114 8.50 14.66 -16.20
C GLU A 114 9.36 13.59 -15.50
N ASP A 115 9.79 13.86 -14.27
CA ASP A 115 10.42 12.85 -13.41
C ASP A 115 9.34 12.09 -12.63
N PRO A 116 9.11 10.79 -12.92
CA PRO A 116 8.09 10.01 -12.22
C PRO A 116 8.25 9.96 -10.69
N LYS A 117 9.47 10.13 -10.18
CA LYS A 117 9.69 10.22 -8.74
C LYS A 117 9.12 11.50 -8.17
N GLN A 118 9.37 12.62 -8.85
CA GLN A 118 8.85 13.91 -8.44
C GLN A 118 7.32 13.94 -8.51
N VAL A 119 6.75 13.47 -9.62
CA VAL A 119 5.27 13.40 -9.78
C VAL A 119 4.64 12.54 -8.69
N LEU A 120 5.21 11.36 -8.41
CA LEU A 120 4.72 10.50 -7.34
C LEU A 120 4.84 11.15 -5.95
N GLU A 121 5.95 11.81 -5.66
CA GLU A 121 6.16 12.54 -4.41
C GLU A 121 5.17 13.69 -4.25
N GLU A 122 4.91 14.46 -5.30
CA GLU A 122 3.95 15.57 -5.30
C GLU A 122 2.52 15.08 -5.04
N ILE A 123 2.09 14.01 -5.72
CA ILE A 123 0.77 13.40 -5.51
C ILE A 123 0.62 12.91 -4.06
N LEU A 124 1.59 12.12 -3.57
CA LEU A 124 1.51 11.60 -2.20
C LEU A 124 1.62 12.70 -1.13
N ASN A 125 2.29 13.82 -1.46
CA ASN A 125 2.40 14.96 -0.55
C ASN A 125 1.07 15.67 -0.28
N GLU A 126 0.02 15.45 -1.10
CA GLU A 126 -1.34 15.91 -0.80
C GLU A 126 -1.95 15.23 0.43
N GLY A 127 -1.37 14.11 0.87
CA GLY A 127 -1.76 13.34 2.04
C GLY A 127 -3.04 12.54 1.80
N TYR A 128 -2.93 11.24 1.96
CA TYR A 128 -4.02 10.26 1.85
C TYR A 128 -4.01 9.36 3.07
N ASP A 129 -5.19 8.93 3.50
CA ASP A 129 -5.34 7.98 4.59
C ASP A 129 -4.95 6.56 4.17
N ILE A 130 -5.41 6.15 2.98
CA ILE A 130 -5.07 4.86 2.40
C ILE A 130 -4.67 5.04 0.93
N VAL A 131 -3.56 4.44 0.54
CA VAL A 131 -3.10 4.36 -0.85
C VAL A 131 -3.05 2.90 -1.27
N LEU A 132 -3.78 2.55 -2.34
CA LEU A 132 -3.69 1.26 -3.02
C LEU A 132 -2.73 1.37 -4.19
N ILE A 133 -1.78 0.45 -4.30
CA ILE A 133 -0.84 0.32 -5.43
C ILE A 133 -1.08 -1.03 -6.12
N ASP A 134 -1.49 -0.99 -7.38
CA ASP A 134 -1.69 -2.18 -8.21
C ASP A 134 -0.95 -2.04 -9.56
N SER A 135 0.18 -2.68 -9.75
CA SER A 135 0.93 -3.47 -8.76
C SER A 135 2.22 -2.75 -8.33
N PHE A 136 2.75 -3.14 -7.17
CA PHE A 136 4.00 -2.57 -6.65
C PHE A 136 5.17 -2.80 -7.59
N VAL A 137 5.24 -3.95 -8.26
CA VAL A 137 6.31 -4.26 -9.22
C VAL A 137 6.26 -3.34 -10.43
N GLU A 138 5.09 -3.10 -11.00
CA GLU A 138 4.94 -2.25 -12.19
C GLU A 138 5.27 -0.79 -11.85
N LEU A 139 4.82 -0.28 -10.70
CA LEU A 139 5.23 1.05 -10.22
C LEU A 139 6.76 1.11 -10.00
N GLN A 140 7.35 0.06 -9.43
CA GLN A 140 8.79 -0.03 -9.24
C GLN A 140 9.55 0.00 -10.57
N GLU A 141 9.07 -0.70 -11.60
CA GLU A 141 9.69 -0.71 -12.92
C GLU A 141 9.59 0.68 -13.59
N THR A 142 8.44 1.35 -13.52
CA THR A 142 8.28 2.74 -14.00
C THR A 142 9.33 3.67 -13.38
N ILE A 143 9.49 3.63 -12.06
CA ILE A 143 10.51 4.44 -11.35
C ILE A 143 11.93 4.02 -11.71
N ARG A 144 12.18 2.73 -11.92
CA ARG A 144 13.49 2.18 -12.28
C ARG A 144 13.95 2.67 -13.65
N GLU A 145 13.07 2.55 -14.63
CA GLU A 145 13.39 2.86 -16.02
C GLU A 145 13.65 4.35 -16.24
N SER A 146 12.74 5.19 -15.79
CA SER A 146 12.89 6.64 -15.89
C SER A 146 14.08 7.18 -15.10
N GLY A 147 14.32 6.67 -13.90
CA GLY A 147 15.43 7.09 -13.03
C GLY A 147 16.77 6.45 -13.34
N ARG A 148 16.86 5.55 -14.35
CA ARG A 148 18.05 4.71 -14.64
C ARG A 148 18.59 4.04 -13.38
N MET A 149 17.71 3.55 -12.54
CA MET A 149 18.03 2.96 -11.24
C MET A 149 18.22 1.45 -11.36
N THR A 150 18.94 0.86 -10.40
CA THR A 150 18.89 -0.59 -10.20
C THR A 150 17.56 -1.00 -9.55
N ARG A 151 17.17 -2.26 -9.72
CA ARG A 151 15.95 -2.79 -9.07
C ARG A 151 15.97 -2.61 -7.54
N ASN A 152 17.11 -2.85 -6.91
CA ASN A 152 17.25 -2.67 -5.47
C ASN A 152 17.15 -1.21 -5.03
N SER A 153 17.64 -0.26 -5.83
CA SER A 153 17.57 1.17 -5.49
C SER A 153 16.17 1.74 -5.71
N SER A 154 15.44 1.30 -6.74
CA SER A 154 14.03 1.70 -6.94
C SER A 154 13.10 1.12 -5.86
N GLU A 155 13.30 -0.15 -5.47
CA GLU A 155 12.58 -0.74 -4.34
C GLU A 155 12.84 0.04 -3.04
N LYS A 156 14.12 0.32 -2.76
CA LYS A 156 14.48 1.11 -1.57
C LYS A 156 13.84 2.48 -1.58
N TYR A 157 13.85 3.17 -2.71
CA TYR A 157 13.24 4.49 -2.87
C TYR A 157 11.76 4.46 -2.53
N LEU A 158 10.99 3.52 -3.12
CA LEU A 158 9.55 3.39 -2.83
C LEU A 158 9.28 3.08 -1.36
N LEU A 159 10.06 2.17 -0.76
CA LEU A 159 9.90 1.83 0.65
C LEU A 159 10.23 3.03 1.57
N ASP A 160 11.28 3.80 1.26
CA ASP A 160 11.64 4.99 2.02
C ASP A 160 10.57 6.10 1.87
N LEU A 161 9.97 6.23 0.67
CA LEU A 161 8.87 7.16 0.42
C LEU A 161 7.62 6.76 1.23
N MET A 162 7.20 5.50 1.16
CA MET A 162 6.08 4.99 1.95
C MET A 162 6.31 5.19 3.44
N TYR A 163 7.52 4.91 3.95
CA TYR A 163 7.86 5.14 5.35
C TYR A 163 7.71 6.60 5.77
N LYS A 164 8.13 7.55 4.93
CA LYS A 164 7.93 8.99 5.18
C LYS A 164 6.43 9.33 5.29
N GLN A 165 5.62 8.80 4.36
CA GLN A 165 4.16 8.99 4.36
C GLN A 165 3.49 8.35 5.59
N ASN A 166 3.94 7.17 6.01
CA ASN A 166 3.47 6.55 7.25
C ASN A 166 3.69 7.45 8.47
N LEU A 167 4.73 8.27 8.47
CA LEU A 167 5.05 9.21 9.55
C LEU A 167 4.41 10.60 9.37
N GLY A 168 3.50 10.75 8.44
CA GLY A 168 2.81 12.02 8.20
C GLY A 168 3.67 13.09 7.53
N ALA A 169 4.71 12.70 6.77
CA ALA A 169 5.53 13.63 5.99
C ALA A 169 4.81 14.07 4.71
N ASN A 170 3.64 14.68 4.86
CA ASN A 170 2.80 15.23 3.81
C ASN A 170 2.09 16.51 4.28
N LYS A 171 1.48 17.27 3.37
CA LYS A 171 0.81 18.56 3.67
C LYS A 171 -0.29 18.42 4.73
N SER A 172 -1.02 17.31 4.69
CA SER A 172 -2.14 17.06 5.61
C SER A 172 -1.70 16.47 6.96
N ARG A 173 -0.42 16.09 7.11
CA ARG A 173 0.13 15.40 8.28
C ARG A 173 -0.65 14.13 8.65
N CYS A 174 -1.26 13.48 7.66
CA CYS A 174 -1.95 12.21 7.87
C CYS A 174 -0.98 11.03 7.84
N PHE A 175 -1.27 10.01 8.63
CA PHE A 175 -0.50 8.78 8.73
C PHE A 175 -0.99 7.80 7.66
N THR A 176 -0.41 7.90 6.46
CA THR A 176 -0.84 7.10 5.31
C THR A 176 -0.59 5.61 5.53
N SER A 177 -1.56 4.78 5.17
CA SER A 177 -1.41 3.32 5.08
C SER A 177 -1.38 2.89 3.63
N PHE A 178 -0.54 1.93 3.29
CA PHE A 178 -0.41 1.41 1.92
C PHE A 178 -0.90 -0.03 1.82
N LEU A 179 -1.71 -0.30 0.81
CA LEU A 179 -2.08 -1.63 0.34
C LEU A 179 -1.34 -1.87 -0.98
N ASN A 180 -0.39 -2.79 -0.99
CA ASN A 180 0.45 -3.04 -2.16
C ASN A 180 0.13 -4.40 -2.74
N ILE A 181 -0.45 -4.44 -3.94
CA ILE A 181 -0.66 -5.70 -4.65
C ILE A 181 0.66 -6.19 -5.20
N GLN A 182 0.95 -7.46 -4.96
CA GLN A 182 2.14 -8.14 -5.42
C GLN A 182 1.76 -9.49 -6.02
N GLN A 183 2.39 -9.83 -7.13
CA GLN A 183 2.20 -11.12 -7.75
C GLN A 183 3.04 -12.19 -7.03
N VAL A 184 2.58 -13.42 -7.09
CA VAL A 184 3.37 -14.61 -6.76
C VAL A 184 3.87 -15.27 -8.04
N ASN A 185 5.03 -15.92 -7.99
CA ASN A 185 5.51 -16.70 -9.12
C ASN A 185 4.73 -18.02 -9.23
N LYS A 186 4.92 -18.75 -10.35
CA LYS A 186 4.24 -20.05 -10.60
C LYS A 186 4.46 -21.11 -9.51
N GLY A 187 5.41 -20.92 -8.62
CA GLY A 187 5.66 -21.77 -7.47
C GLY A 187 5.02 -21.28 -6.17
N GLY A 188 4.11 -20.30 -6.22
CA GLY A 188 3.46 -19.72 -5.05
C GLY A 188 4.40 -18.87 -4.17
N THR A 189 5.62 -18.62 -4.65
CA THR A 189 6.60 -17.82 -3.92
C THR A 189 6.41 -16.33 -4.24
N PHE A 190 6.46 -15.51 -3.21
CA PHE A 190 6.41 -14.06 -3.30
C PHE A 190 7.44 -13.50 -4.30
N VAL A 191 6.98 -12.70 -5.26
CA VAL A 191 7.86 -11.99 -6.20
C VAL A 191 8.28 -10.66 -5.56
N GLY A 192 9.47 -10.63 -5.01
CA GLY A 192 10.01 -9.44 -4.34
C GLY A 192 11.24 -9.80 -3.53
N SER A 193 11.93 -8.80 -3.00
CA SER A 193 13.06 -9.06 -2.12
C SER A 193 12.59 -9.49 -0.72
N ASN A 194 13.43 -10.24 -0.03
CA ASN A 194 13.20 -10.53 1.39
C ASN A 194 13.08 -9.23 2.22
N LYS A 195 13.73 -8.15 1.79
CA LYS A 195 13.65 -6.84 2.43
C LYS A 195 12.23 -6.30 2.39
N LEU A 196 11.55 -6.35 1.23
CA LEU A 196 10.16 -5.92 1.09
C LEU A 196 9.24 -6.67 2.08
N LYS A 197 9.39 -8.01 2.17
CA LYS A 197 8.65 -8.82 3.14
C LYS A 197 8.92 -8.43 4.59
N HIS A 198 10.16 -8.07 4.92
CA HIS A 198 10.52 -7.66 6.29
C HIS A 198 10.02 -6.27 6.65
N MET A 199 9.98 -5.34 5.69
CA MET A 199 9.58 -3.95 5.92
C MET A 199 8.06 -3.75 5.94
N THR A 200 7.26 -4.70 5.48
CA THR A 200 5.80 -4.62 5.54
C THR A 200 5.28 -4.95 6.94
N THR A 201 4.21 -4.25 7.34
CA THR A 201 3.51 -4.47 8.63
C THR A 201 2.72 -5.76 8.59
N GLY A 202 2.01 -6.00 7.49
CA GLY A 202 1.17 -7.17 7.32
C GLY A 202 1.22 -7.76 5.92
N MET A 203 0.74 -8.98 5.80
CA MET A 203 0.59 -9.68 4.53
C MET A 203 -0.77 -10.36 4.49
N MET A 204 -1.61 -9.87 3.60
CA MET A 204 -2.91 -10.45 3.27
C MET A 204 -2.75 -11.37 2.07
N GLU A 205 -3.20 -12.58 2.19
CA GLU A 205 -3.15 -13.58 1.14
C GLU A 205 -4.55 -13.98 0.72
N ILE A 206 -4.82 -13.91 -0.59
CA ILE A 206 -6.08 -14.33 -1.20
C ILE A 206 -5.82 -15.58 -2.00
N ARG A 207 -6.57 -16.64 -1.73
CA ARG A 207 -6.44 -17.94 -2.41
C ARG A 207 -7.79 -18.51 -2.82
N PHE A 208 -7.78 -19.38 -3.82
CA PHE A 208 -8.93 -20.23 -4.09
C PHE A 208 -9.04 -21.33 -3.02
N VAL A 209 -10.25 -21.70 -2.65
CA VAL A 209 -10.52 -22.86 -1.77
C VAL A 209 -10.18 -24.13 -2.52
N ASP A 210 -10.59 -24.21 -3.78
CA ASP A 210 -10.23 -25.27 -4.71
C ASP A 210 -9.68 -24.65 -6.01
N GLU A 211 -8.44 -24.95 -6.35
CA GLU A 211 -7.75 -24.44 -7.55
C GLU A 211 -8.43 -24.89 -8.86
N LYS A 212 -9.18 -26.00 -8.83
CA LYS A 212 -9.84 -26.53 -10.03
C LYS A 212 -11.18 -25.85 -10.30
N SER A 213 -12.01 -25.64 -9.29
CA SER A 213 -13.31 -24.99 -9.45
C SER A 213 -13.22 -23.47 -9.50
N GLN A 214 -12.30 -22.90 -8.73
CA GLN A 214 -12.09 -21.45 -8.59
C GLN A 214 -13.36 -20.66 -8.17
N ASP A 215 -14.36 -21.34 -7.63
CA ASP A 215 -15.65 -20.73 -7.28
C ASP A 215 -15.59 -19.96 -5.98
N GLU A 216 -14.86 -20.52 -5.01
CA GLU A 216 -14.75 -19.96 -3.67
C GLU A 216 -13.33 -19.46 -3.40
N ARG A 217 -13.25 -18.38 -2.63
CA ARG A 217 -12.00 -17.74 -2.23
C ARG A 217 -12.00 -17.51 -0.74
N PHE A 218 -10.81 -17.56 -0.14
CA PHE A 218 -10.61 -17.16 1.24
C PHE A 218 -9.50 -16.12 1.35
N VAL A 219 -9.56 -15.34 2.42
CA VAL A 219 -8.55 -14.35 2.78
C VAL A 219 -7.91 -14.79 4.09
N THR A 220 -6.60 -14.75 4.15
CA THR A 220 -5.84 -15.04 5.36
C THR A 220 -4.74 -13.99 5.55
N PHE A 221 -4.33 -13.81 6.80
CA PHE A 221 -3.24 -12.92 7.16
C PHE A 221 -2.06 -13.76 7.64
N THR A 222 -1.05 -13.91 6.78
CA THR A 222 0.15 -14.70 7.08
C THR A 222 1.19 -13.91 7.86
N LYS A 223 1.02 -12.59 7.94
CA LYS A 223 1.77 -11.67 8.79
C LYS A 223 0.84 -10.56 9.25
N ASN A 224 0.82 -10.29 10.54
CA ASN A 224 0.12 -9.16 11.14
C ASN A 224 0.89 -8.75 12.40
N ARG A 225 1.38 -7.48 12.45
CA ARG A 225 2.18 -6.94 13.57
C ARG A 225 1.40 -5.88 14.32
#